data_d7b82a9b8eb57df8aea8b6c3e92c2f4c
#
_entry.id   d7b82a9b8eb57df8aea8b6c3e92c2f4c
#
_cell.length_a   1.000
_cell.length_b   1.000
_cell.length_c   1.000
_cell.angle_alpha   90.00
_cell.angle_beta   90.00
_cell.angle_gamma   90.00
#
_symmetry.space_group_name_H-M   'P 1'
#
loop_
_entity.id
_entity.type
_entity.pdbx_description
1 polymer ?
#
loop_
_entity_poly.entity_id
_entity_poly.type
_entity_poly.pdbx_seq_one_letter_code
_entity_poly.pdbx_strand_id
1 'polypeptide(L)'
;MTRIHDMGGRFGDGPIPLKKIDGKVVDDEPVFKTDWHAKAFAITVASASVGKWSIDKSRFFRESLPPKDYAKFDYYEKWSSALINLLVERGLINKNDLIEITKKAKEDNLEVSQVTDEHQDVLKAKDVAITLGRGGPSAREVLHSPKFKVGQEVRTINYSPNKNIIGGHTRLPIYARGKKGKVILH
;
A
#
# COMPACT_ATOMS: atom_id res chain seq x y z
N MET A 1 7.27 3.89 -18.64
CA MET A 1 8.17 3.16 -17.72
C MET A 1 7.32 2.23 -16.88
N THR A 2 7.68 0.96 -16.80
CA THR A 2 7.10 0.03 -15.82
C THR A 2 7.60 0.42 -14.43
N ARG A 3 6.72 0.34 -13.45
CA ARG A 3 7.11 0.57 -12.05
C ARG A 3 7.98 -0.58 -11.56
N ILE A 4 8.85 -0.31 -10.61
CA ILE A 4 9.85 -1.29 -10.16
C ILE A 4 9.22 -2.58 -9.61
N HIS A 5 8.07 -2.49 -8.91
CA HIS A 5 7.38 -3.67 -8.37
C HIS A 5 6.70 -4.52 -9.46
N ASP A 6 6.49 -3.99 -10.67
CA ASP A 6 5.88 -4.71 -11.81
C ASP A 6 6.94 -5.53 -12.56
N MET A 7 7.85 -6.13 -11.83
CA MET A 7 8.91 -6.99 -12.39
C MET A 7 8.35 -8.32 -12.88
N GLY A 8 7.08 -8.61 -12.58
CA GLY A 8 6.27 -9.65 -13.21
C GLY A 8 6.73 -11.07 -12.92
N GLY A 9 7.30 -11.29 -11.76
CA GLY A 9 7.82 -12.61 -11.42
C GLY A 9 8.96 -13.00 -12.37
N ARG A 10 9.98 -12.17 -12.50
CA ARG A 10 11.16 -12.50 -13.28
C ARG A 10 11.76 -13.81 -12.82
N PHE A 11 11.91 -14.70 -13.77
CA PHE A 11 12.71 -15.91 -13.56
C PHE A 11 14.14 -15.45 -13.21
N GLY A 12 14.62 -15.83 -12.03
CA GLY A 12 15.97 -15.46 -11.59
C GLY A 12 16.05 -14.72 -10.27
N ASP A 13 14.94 -14.27 -9.71
CA ASP A 13 14.92 -13.70 -8.36
C ASP A 13 15.13 -14.79 -7.29
N GLY A 14 15.14 -16.04 -7.71
CA GLY A 14 15.35 -17.20 -6.84
C GLY A 14 14.12 -17.57 -6.00
N PRO A 15 14.20 -18.70 -5.30
CA PRO A 15 13.17 -19.07 -4.34
C PRO A 15 13.22 -18.14 -3.13
N ILE A 16 12.07 -17.86 -2.54
CA ILE A 16 11.99 -17.17 -1.25
C ILE A 16 12.77 -18.01 -0.21
N PRO A 17 13.78 -17.44 0.45
CA PRO A 17 14.55 -18.15 1.45
C PRO A 17 13.70 -18.36 2.71
N LEU A 18 12.99 -19.49 2.77
CA LEU A 18 12.22 -19.85 3.94
C LEU A 18 13.15 -20.53 4.95
N LYS A 19 13.13 -20.08 6.20
CA LYS A 19 13.84 -20.77 7.29
C LYS A 19 13.20 -22.13 7.51
N LYS A 20 14.02 -23.16 7.54
CA LYS A 20 13.57 -24.54 7.80
C LYS A 20 14.30 -25.08 9.01
N ILE A 21 13.56 -25.70 9.93
CA ILE A 21 14.07 -26.51 11.03
C ILE A 21 13.50 -27.92 10.82
N ASP A 22 14.37 -28.92 10.78
CA ASP A 22 13.99 -30.31 10.50
C ASP A 22 13.14 -30.50 9.24
N GLY A 23 13.47 -29.76 8.18
CA GLY A 23 12.76 -29.80 6.89
C GLY A 23 11.39 -29.10 6.88
N LYS A 24 10.90 -28.64 8.02
CA LYS A 24 9.64 -27.88 8.11
C LYS A 24 9.91 -26.38 8.04
N VAL A 25 9.09 -25.68 7.27
CA VAL A 25 9.13 -24.22 7.23
C VAL A 25 8.70 -23.68 8.60
N VAL A 26 9.54 -22.84 9.17
CA VAL A 26 9.27 -22.19 10.45
C VAL A 26 9.08 -20.70 10.18
N ASP A 27 7.89 -20.21 10.49
CA ASP A 27 7.58 -18.79 10.52
C ASP A 27 7.80 -18.28 11.94
N ASP A 28 9.06 -17.97 12.25
CA ASP A 28 9.47 -17.43 13.54
C ASP A 28 9.88 -15.94 13.46
N GLU A 29 9.67 -15.31 12.31
CA GLU A 29 9.95 -13.90 12.18
C GLU A 29 8.87 -13.08 12.94
N PRO A 30 9.29 -12.15 13.81
CA PRO A 30 8.32 -11.26 14.44
C PRO A 30 7.64 -10.38 13.39
N VAL A 31 6.33 -10.21 13.52
CA VAL A 31 5.53 -9.33 12.64
C VAL A 31 6.13 -7.92 12.59
N PHE A 32 6.63 -7.46 13.71
CA PHE A 32 7.35 -6.20 13.84
C PHE A 32 8.73 -6.45 14.43
N LYS A 33 9.79 -6.14 13.67
CA LYS A 33 11.17 -6.34 14.12
C LYS A 33 11.60 -5.29 15.17
N THR A 34 10.92 -4.16 15.20
CA THR A 34 11.18 -3.04 16.12
C THR A 34 9.87 -2.31 16.44
N ASP A 35 9.83 -1.56 17.52
CA ASP A 35 8.63 -0.84 17.96
C ASP A 35 8.14 0.19 16.95
N TRP A 36 9.06 0.83 16.22
CA TRP A 36 8.66 1.81 15.23
C TRP A 36 7.92 1.20 14.03
N HIS A 37 8.14 -0.09 13.71
CA HIS A 37 7.38 -0.80 12.69
C HIS A 37 5.89 -0.90 13.05
N ALA A 38 5.61 -1.23 14.31
CA ALA A 38 4.23 -1.27 14.81
C ALA A 38 3.58 0.12 14.76
N LYS A 39 4.32 1.17 15.12
CA LYS A 39 3.86 2.56 15.02
C LYS A 39 3.60 2.98 13.57
N ALA A 40 4.51 2.66 12.64
CA ALA A 40 4.34 2.95 11.22
C ALA A 40 3.10 2.28 10.63
N PHE A 41 2.85 1.02 10.98
CA PHE A 41 1.64 0.30 10.62
C PHE A 41 0.40 0.97 11.19
N ALA A 42 0.37 1.23 12.50
CA ALA A 42 -0.78 1.82 13.19
C ALA A 42 -1.14 3.20 12.62
N ILE A 43 -0.15 4.08 12.42
CA ILE A 43 -0.37 5.41 11.84
C ILE A 43 -0.90 5.29 10.42
N THR A 44 -0.37 4.37 9.61
CA THR A 44 -0.85 4.19 8.22
C THR A 44 -2.32 3.75 8.18
N VAL A 45 -2.71 2.83 9.05
CA VAL A 45 -4.09 2.34 9.13
C VAL A 45 -5.03 3.43 9.66
N ALA A 46 -4.65 4.11 10.75
CA ALA A 46 -5.44 5.18 11.33
C ALA A 46 -5.63 6.36 10.37
N SER A 47 -4.56 6.77 9.69
CA SER A 47 -4.60 7.87 8.72
C SER A 47 -5.50 7.60 7.52
N ALA A 48 -5.70 6.33 7.14
CA ALA A 48 -6.58 5.97 6.03
C ALA A 48 -8.04 6.37 6.27
N SER A 49 -8.52 6.30 7.50
CA SER A 49 -9.86 6.76 7.87
C SER A 49 -10.00 8.28 7.70
N VAL A 50 -9.04 9.04 8.21
CA VAL A 50 -9.02 10.50 8.11
C VAL A 50 -8.89 10.96 6.66
N GLY A 51 -7.96 10.37 5.92
CA GLY A 51 -7.68 10.74 4.54
C GLY A 51 -8.66 10.15 3.52
N LYS A 52 -9.56 9.26 3.92
CA LYS A 52 -10.59 8.62 3.08
C LYS A 52 -10.02 8.05 1.78
N TRP A 53 -8.92 7.32 1.87
CA TRP A 53 -8.33 6.64 0.71
C TRP A 53 -8.48 5.12 0.76
N SER A 54 -8.50 4.52 -0.42
CA SER A 54 -8.57 3.08 -0.57
C SER A 54 -7.19 2.43 -0.38
N ILE A 55 -7.19 1.12 -0.13
CA ILE A 55 -5.98 0.30 -0.09
C ILE A 55 -5.18 0.39 -1.41
N ASP A 56 -5.87 0.54 -2.54
CA ASP A 56 -5.21 0.68 -3.85
C ASP A 56 -4.43 1.97 -3.95
N LYS A 57 -4.96 3.08 -3.42
CA LYS A 57 -4.25 4.35 -3.37
C LYS A 57 -3.01 4.26 -2.48
N SER A 58 -3.12 3.62 -1.32
CA SER A 58 -1.99 3.35 -0.44
C SER A 58 -0.90 2.52 -1.12
N ARG A 59 -1.28 1.47 -1.87
CA ARG A 59 -0.36 0.66 -2.68
C ARG A 59 0.28 1.47 -3.79
N PHE A 60 -0.50 2.28 -4.49
CA PHE A 60 0.01 3.16 -5.53
C PHE A 60 1.15 4.05 -5.04
N PHE A 61 1.00 4.67 -3.87
CA PHE A 61 2.04 5.55 -3.32
C PHE A 61 3.31 4.79 -2.94
N ARG A 62 3.20 3.56 -2.39
CA ARG A 62 4.37 2.69 -2.15
C ARG A 62 5.07 2.31 -3.45
N GLU A 63 4.30 1.93 -4.44
CA GLU A 63 4.79 1.52 -5.76
C GLU A 63 5.33 2.69 -6.60
N SER A 64 5.02 3.92 -6.20
CA SER A 64 5.48 5.16 -6.87
C SER A 64 6.73 5.76 -6.24
N LEU A 65 7.27 5.14 -5.20
CA LEU A 65 8.54 5.57 -4.63
C LEU A 65 9.64 5.54 -5.71
N PRO A 66 10.63 6.44 -5.64
CA PRO A 66 11.78 6.40 -6.55
C PRO A 66 12.42 5.00 -6.55
N PRO A 67 12.86 4.46 -7.70
CA PRO A 67 13.41 3.12 -7.78
C PRO A 67 14.54 2.84 -6.79
N LYS A 68 15.41 3.83 -6.55
CA LYS A 68 16.50 3.73 -5.58
C LYS A 68 15.98 3.53 -4.14
N ASP A 69 14.98 4.31 -3.75
CA ASP A 69 14.38 4.24 -2.42
C ASP A 69 13.58 2.95 -2.26
N TYR A 70 12.82 2.57 -3.29
CA TYR A 70 12.08 1.31 -3.29
C TYR A 70 12.98 0.08 -3.13
N ALA A 71 14.15 0.09 -3.74
CA ALA A 71 15.12 -1.00 -3.62
C ALA A 71 15.85 -1.01 -2.27
N LYS A 72 16.13 0.17 -1.70
CA LYS A 72 16.92 0.33 -0.48
C LYS A 72 16.09 0.16 0.79
N PHE A 73 14.89 0.72 0.80
CA PHE A 73 14.04 0.77 1.99
C PHE A 73 13.55 -0.62 2.40
N ASP A 74 13.48 -0.86 3.70
CA ASP A 74 12.76 -1.99 4.25
C ASP A 74 11.24 -1.85 4.06
N TYR A 75 10.50 -2.83 4.56
CA TYR A 75 9.04 -2.87 4.38
C TYR A 75 8.34 -1.66 5.00
N TYR A 76 8.66 -1.33 6.26
CA TYR A 76 8.00 -0.23 6.96
C TYR A 76 8.57 1.15 6.62
N GLU A 77 9.81 1.25 6.17
CA GLU A 77 10.34 2.47 5.56
C GLU A 77 9.56 2.84 4.28
N LYS A 78 9.25 1.84 3.44
CA LYS A 78 8.37 2.05 2.27
C LYS A 78 6.98 2.53 2.66
N TRP A 79 6.41 1.95 3.73
CA TRP A 79 5.10 2.35 4.24
C TRP A 79 5.09 3.79 4.72
N SER A 80 6.07 4.16 5.55
CA SER A 80 6.18 5.51 6.12
C SER A 80 6.41 6.56 5.05
N SER A 81 7.33 6.30 4.11
CA SER A 81 7.64 7.22 3.00
C SER A 81 6.43 7.43 2.08
N ALA A 82 5.71 6.36 1.78
CA ALA A 82 4.50 6.43 0.98
C ALA A 82 3.36 7.15 1.72
N LEU A 83 3.24 6.93 3.02
CA LEU A 83 2.25 7.61 3.85
C LEU A 83 2.48 9.13 3.85
N ILE A 84 3.71 9.58 4.05
CA ILE A 84 4.07 10.99 3.98
C ILE A 84 3.61 11.62 2.66
N ASN A 85 3.96 10.99 1.54
CA ASN A 85 3.57 11.46 0.21
C ASN A 85 2.04 11.51 0.04
N LEU A 86 1.34 10.53 0.61
CA LEU A 86 -0.11 10.44 0.55
C LEU A 86 -0.79 11.49 1.41
N LEU A 87 -0.28 11.76 2.61
CA LEU A 87 -0.77 12.82 3.50
C LEU A 87 -0.60 14.20 2.87
N VAL A 88 0.55 14.45 2.23
CA VAL A 88 0.80 15.70 1.49
C VAL A 88 -0.16 15.82 0.30
N GLU A 89 -0.36 14.75 -0.47
CA GLU A 89 -1.30 14.77 -1.62
C GLU A 89 -2.73 15.04 -1.19
N ARG A 90 -3.11 14.57 0.01
CA ARG A 90 -4.43 14.82 0.59
C ARG A 90 -4.55 16.17 1.30
N GLY A 91 -3.49 16.93 1.40
CA GLY A 91 -3.49 18.22 2.09
C GLY A 91 -3.63 18.11 3.62
N LEU A 92 -3.40 16.90 4.18
CA LEU A 92 -3.45 16.67 5.63
C LEU A 92 -2.19 17.19 6.34
N ILE A 93 -1.09 17.23 5.62
CA ILE A 93 0.15 17.88 6.04
C ILE A 93 0.71 18.71 4.88
N ASN A 94 1.44 19.77 5.17
CA ASN A 94 2.16 20.49 4.12
C ASN A 94 3.66 20.15 4.13
N LYS A 95 4.33 20.39 3.01
CA LYS A 95 5.75 20.05 2.84
C LYS A 95 6.66 20.88 3.74
N ASN A 96 6.30 22.12 4.03
CA ASN A 96 7.14 23.01 4.83
C ASN A 96 7.13 22.54 6.30
N ASP A 97 5.96 22.18 6.83
CA ASP A 97 5.84 21.63 8.18
C ASP A 97 6.65 20.34 8.31
N LEU A 98 6.61 19.49 7.29
CA LEU A 98 7.39 18.26 7.26
C LEU A 98 8.91 18.52 7.31
N ILE A 99 9.39 19.52 6.55
CA ILE A 99 10.80 19.93 6.55
C ILE A 99 11.21 20.44 7.93
N GLU A 100 10.39 21.31 8.52
CA GLU A 100 10.64 21.90 9.84
C GLU A 100 10.66 20.82 10.93
N ILE A 101 9.67 19.94 10.98
CA ILE A 101 9.60 18.83 11.93
C ILE A 101 10.78 17.89 11.76
N THR A 102 11.18 17.59 10.51
CA THR A 102 12.33 16.73 10.25
C THR A 102 13.63 17.36 10.75
N LYS A 103 13.78 18.68 10.64
CA LYS A 103 14.92 19.41 11.20
C LYS A 103 14.93 19.33 12.73
N LYS A 104 13.81 19.65 13.38
CA LYS A 104 13.67 19.56 14.83
C LYS A 104 13.94 18.15 15.37
N ALA A 105 13.48 17.12 14.64
CA ALA A 105 13.72 15.72 15.00
C ALA A 105 15.21 15.34 14.98
N LYS A 106 15.99 15.90 14.05
CA LYS A 106 17.42 15.66 13.96
C LYS A 106 18.22 16.38 15.06
N GLU A 107 17.66 17.44 15.62
CA GLU A 107 18.26 18.24 16.70
C GLU A 107 17.82 17.75 18.08
N ASP A 108 17.07 16.63 18.17
CA ASP A 108 16.46 16.08 19.40
C ASP A 108 15.50 17.06 20.13
N ASN A 109 15.01 18.06 19.42
CA ASN A 109 14.17 19.15 19.93
C ASN A 109 12.69 18.96 19.57
N LEU A 110 12.22 17.69 19.43
CA LEU A 110 10.81 17.42 19.18
C LEU A 110 10.01 17.44 20.48
N GLU A 111 9.31 18.55 20.71
CA GLU A 111 8.18 18.55 21.65
C GLU A 111 6.96 17.96 20.93
N VAL A 112 6.47 16.81 21.42
CA VAL A 112 5.20 16.26 20.97
C VAL A 112 4.08 17.01 21.70
N SER A 113 3.43 17.92 21.00
CA SER A 113 2.22 18.56 21.52
C SER A 113 1.13 17.50 21.73
N GLN A 114 0.45 17.55 22.86
CA GLN A 114 -0.74 16.74 23.04
C GLN A 114 -1.80 17.21 22.05
N VAL A 115 -2.36 16.26 21.29
CA VAL A 115 -3.48 16.56 20.39
C VAL A 115 -4.70 16.86 21.25
N THR A 116 -5.20 18.09 21.16
CA THR A 116 -6.34 18.56 21.95
C THR A 116 -7.68 18.22 21.26
N ASP A 117 -7.69 18.04 19.95
CA ASP A 117 -8.89 17.77 19.18
C ASP A 117 -8.79 16.44 18.42
N GLU A 118 -9.68 15.51 18.73
CA GLU A 118 -9.83 14.30 17.92
C GLU A 118 -10.56 14.62 16.62
N HIS A 119 -9.93 14.32 15.50
CA HIS A 119 -10.62 14.36 14.21
C HIS A 119 -11.76 13.34 14.23
N GLN A 120 -12.98 13.75 13.84
CA GLN A 120 -14.20 12.89 13.91
C GLN A 120 -14.08 11.55 13.15
N ASP A 121 -13.26 11.50 12.11
CA ASP A 121 -13.05 10.32 11.27
C ASP A 121 -11.87 9.44 11.74
N VAL A 122 -11.29 9.69 12.91
CA VAL A 122 -10.19 8.87 13.44
C VAL A 122 -10.69 7.45 13.76
N LEU A 123 -9.97 6.45 13.29
CA LEU A 123 -10.22 5.06 13.65
C LEU A 123 -9.90 4.85 15.13
N LYS A 124 -10.91 4.62 15.94
CA LYS A 124 -10.76 4.39 17.39
C LYS A 124 -10.22 3.00 17.67
N ALA A 125 -9.42 2.87 18.72
CA ALA A 125 -8.79 1.60 19.10
C ALA A 125 -9.80 0.44 19.24
N LYS A 126 -10.98 0.69 19.77
CA LYS A 126 -12.06 -0.32 19.92
C LYS A 126 -12.58 -0.85 18.59
N ASP A 127 -12.47 -0.08 17.51
CA ASP A 127 -13.03 -0.40 16.19
C ASP A 127 -11.98 -1.03 15.25
N VAL A 128 -10.69 -1.06 15.64
CA VAL A 128 -9.59 -1.55 14.82
C VAL A 128 -9.79 -3.00 14.41
N ALA A 129 -10.06 -3.89 15.37
CA ALA A 129 -10.20 -5.33 15.10
C ALA A 129 -11.35 -5.61 14.13
N ILE A 130 -12.50 -4.94 14.33
CA ILE A 130 -13.67 -5.09 13.46
C ILE A 130 -13.38 -4.54 12.06
N THR A 131 -12.76 -3.37 11.98
CA THR A 131 -12.44 -2.71 10.71
C THR A 131 -11.45 -3.54 9.89
N LEU A 132 -10.38 -4.03 10.50
CA LEU A 132 -9.40 -4.87 9.83
C LEU A 132 -9.96 -6.25 9.48
N GLY A 133 -10.78 -6.84 10.34
CA GLY A 133 -11.43 -8.12 10.10
C GLY A 133 -12.43 -8.12 8.94
N ARG A 134 -13.13 -7.01 8.71
CA ARG A 134 -14.02 -6.84 7.55
C ARG A 134 -13.25 -6.71 6.24
N GLY A 135 -12.02 -6.22 6.29
CA GLY A 135 -11.27 -5.85 5.11
C GLY A 135 -11.90 -4.72 4.30
N GLY A 136 -11.31 -4.39 3.17
CA GLY A 136 -11.90 -3.47 2.19
C GLY A 136 -12.64 -4.27 1.12
N PRO A 137 -13.94 -4.04 0.90
CA PRO A 137 -14.66 -4.73 -0.16
C PRO A 137 -14.04 -4.40 -1.52
N SER A 138 -13.86 -5.41 -2.35
CA SER A 138 -13.39 -5.23 -3.74
C SER A 138 -14.52 -4.73 -4.64
N ALA A 139 -15.76 -5.08 -4.29
CA ALA A 139 -16.94 -4.63 -4.99
C ALA A 139 -17.23 -3.15 -4.70
N ARG A 140 -17.64 -2.44 -5.72
CA ARG A 140 -18.04 -1.02 -5.65
C ARG A 140 -19.30 -0.82 -6.45
N GLU A 141 -20.22 -0.01 -5.95
CA GLU A 141 -21.35 0.44 -6.73
C GLU A 141 -20.85 1.42 -7.80
N VAL A 142 -21.28 1.20 -9.02
CA VAL A 142 -20.96 2.04 -10.18
C VAL A 142 -22.24 2.42 -10.91
N LEU A 143 -22.26 3.63 -11.46
CA LEU A 143 -23.42 4.18 -12.14
C LEU A 143 -23.64 3.62 -13.56
N HIS A 144 -22.72 2.83 -14.07
CA HIS A 144 -22.77 2.28 -15.43
C HIS A 144 -22.68 0.76 -15.42
N SER A 145 -23.31 0.14 -16.38
CA SER A 145 -23.27 -1.31 -16.56
C SER A 145 -21.86 -1.80 -16.89
N PRO A 146 -21.48 -3.00 -16.43
CA PRO A 146 -20.22 -3.62 -16.80
C PRO A 146 -20.07 -3.78 -18.32
N LYS A 147 -18.87 -3.57 -18.84
CA LYS A 147 -18.58 -3.77 -20.26
C LYS A 147 -18.62 -5.23 -20.70
N PHE A 148 -18.38 -6.14 -19.79
CA PHE A 148 -18.31 -7.57 -20.05
C PHE A 148 -19.42 -8.29 -19.30
N LYS A 149 -19.86 -9.44 -19.86
CA LYS A 149 -20.86 -10.31 -19.21
C LYS A 149 -20.16 -11.50 -18.56
N VAL A 150 -20.71 -11.98 -17.45
CA VAL A 150 -20.27 -13.24 -16.83
C VAL A 150 -20.35 -14.37 -17.88
N GLY A 151 -19.31 -15.20 -17.96
CA GLY A 151 -19.15 -16.24 -18.97
C GLY A 151 -18.52 -15.77 -20.29
N GLN A 152 -18.39 -14.46 -20.54
CA GLN A 152 -17.80 -13.93 -21.75
C GLN A 152 -16.30 -14.27 -21.84
N GLU A 153 -15.86 -14.71 -23.01
CA GLU A 153 -14.43 -14.86 -23.30
C GLU A 153 -13.78 -13.50 -23.47
N VAL A 154 -12.65 -13.32 -22.81
CA VAL A 154 -11.87 -12.10 -22.84
C VAL A 154 -10.39 -12.42 -23.00
N ARG A 155 -9.62 -11.41 -23.38
CA ARG A 155 -8.17 -11.50 -23.39
C ARG A 155 -7.62 -10.35 -22.55
N THR A 156 -6.70 -10.66 -21.63
CA THR A 156 -5.99 -9.62 -20.89
C THR A 156 -5.14 -8.78 -21.83
N ILE A 157 -5.02 -7.49 -21.51
CA ILE A 157 -4.21 -6.59 -22.32
C ILE A 157 -2.73 -6.97 -22.27
N ASN A 158 -1.99 -6.65 -23.33
CA ASN A 158 -0.59 -7.06 -23.48
C ASN A 158 0.43 -5.98 -23.05
N TYR A 159 -0.01 -4.93 -22.38
CA TYR A 159 0.84 -3.86 -21.89
C TYR A 159 0.44 -3.47 -20.46
N SER A 160 1.32 -2.74 -19.76
CA SER A 160 0.97 -2.26 -18.42
C SER A 160 -0.11 -1.18 -18.52
N PRO A 161 -1.32 -1.42 -17.99
CA PRO A 161 -2.44 -0.49 -18.15
C PRO A 161 -2.30 0.76 -17.28
N ASN A 162 -1.43 0.73 -16.29
CA ASN A 162 -1.47 1.72 -15.22
C ASN A 162 -0.68 2.99 -15.49
N LYS A 163 -0.26 3.22 -16.72
CA LYS A 163 0.18 4.55 -17.15
C LYS A 163 -0.95 5.58 -17.11
N ASN A 164 -2.20 5.12 -17.20
CA ASN A 164 -3.38 5.95 -17.40
C ASN A 164 -4.33 5.95 -16.20
N ILE A 165 -4.08 5.13 -15.17
CA ILE A 165 -4.90 5.10 -13.97
C ILE A 165 -4.19 5.86 -12.86
N ILE A 166 -4.57 7.10 -12.68
CA ILE A 166 -4.05 7.93 -11.59
C ILE A 166 -4.58 7.36 -10.26
N GLY A 167 -3.68 7.02 -9.35
CA GLY A 167 -4.03 6.50 -8.03
C GLY A 167 -4.34 5.00 -7.96
N GLY A 168 -4.29 4.28 -9.08
CA GLY A 168 -4.38 2.82 -9.09
C GLY A 168 -3.01 2.16 -9.08
N HIS A 169 -2.89 0.97 -8.48
CA HIS A 169 -1.65 0.20 -8.53
C HIS A 169 -1.64 -0.81 -9.69
N THR A 170 -0.46 -1.20 -10.14
CA THR A 170 -0.27 -2.09 -11.27
C THR A 170 -0.36 -3.55 -10.82
N ARG A 171 -1.42 -4.25 -11.17
CA ARG A 171 -1.65 -5.64 -10.75
C ARG A 171 -1.81 -6.64 -11.90
N LEU A 172 -1.57 -6.23 -13.14
CA LEU A 172 -1.50 -7.16 -14.25
C LEU A 172 -0.04 -7.60 -14.46
N PRO A 173 0.39 -8.72 -13.86
CA PRO A 173 1.76 -9.18 -14.00
C PRO A 173 2.04 -9.65 -15.43
N ILE A 174 3.32 -9.66 -15.81
CA ILE A 174 3.73 -10.01 -17.18
C ILE A 174 3.20 -11.39 -17.59
N TYR A 175 3.24 -12.36 -16.70
CA TYR A 175 2.75 -13.72 -17.00
C TYR A 175 1.25 -13.79 -17.28
N ALA A 176 0.47 -12.82 -16.82
CA ALA A 176 -0.98 -12.77 -17.05
C ALA A 176 -1.36 -11.93 -18.28
N ARG A 177 -0.40 -11.26 -18.94
CA ARG A 177 -0.66 -10.42 -20.11
C ARG A 177 -0.95 -11.25 -21.37
N GLY A 178 -1.89 -10.79 -22.18
CA GLY A 178 -2.27 -11.43 -23.46
C GLY A 178 -2.93 -12.80 -23.31
N LYS A 179 -3.32 -13.21 -22.11
CA LYS A 179 -3.94 -14.53 -21.86
C LYS A 179 -5.43 -14.49 -22.08
N LYS A 180 -5.96 -15.61 -22.61
CA LYS A 180 -7.40 -15.83 -22.72
C LYS A 180 -7.97 -16.26 -21.39
N GLY A 181 -9.18 -15.84 -21.08
CA GLY A 181 -9.92 -16.19 -19.88
C GLY A 181 -11.42 -15.97 -20.05
N LYS A 182 -12.18 -16.28 -19.02
CA LYS A 182 -13.61 -15.98 -18.94
C LYS A 182 -13.89 -15.05 -17.77
N VAL A 183 -14.85 -14.16 -17.95
CA VAL A 183 -15.36 -13.33 -16.85
C VAL A 183 -16.17 -14.22 -15.93
N ILE A 184 -15.79 -14.30 -14.66
CA ILE A 184 -16.49 -15.10 -13.65
C ILE A 184 -17.27 -14.23 -12.66
N LEU A 185 -16.90 -12.96 -12.53
CA LEU A 185 -17.50 -11.97 -11.63
C LEU A 185 -17.22 -10.56 -12.17
N HIS A 186 -18.13 -9.63 -11.92
CA HIS A 186 -17.94 -8.20 -12.19
C HIS A 186 -18.60 -7.35 -11.11
#